data_7bae0bb1175da71c1850f330e4d82bed
#
_entry.id   7bae0bb1175da71c1850f330e4d82bed
#
_cell.length_a   1.000
_cell.length_b   1.000
_cell.length_c   1.000
_cell.angle_alpha   90.00
_cell.angle_beta   90.00
_cell.angle_gamma   90.00
#
_symmetry.space_group_name_H-M   'P 1'
#
loop_
_entity.id
_entity.type
_entity.pdbx_description
1 polymer ?
#
loop_
_entity_poly.entity_id
_entity_poly.type
_entity_poly.pdbx_seq_one_letter_code
_entity_poly.pdbx_strand_id
1 'polypeptide(L)'
;RTGILAEKFGGQPLETLGIENFIGTPYTEGPKLAAQLEEHVKTYPVDVMKTQKAVKLAKNELVEVTLENGAVLQSKTVVLSTGARWRSLGIPGEEEFKNKGIAYCPHCDGPLFAGKKIAVVGGGNSGIEAAIDLAGVVEHVTVLEFLPELKADKVLQDKLYSLDNVTVLTNVETKAIHGQDKVESVDYVNRETQEAVTLELAGVFILIGLVPNTEWLDGVVERTARGEIIVDKQGATNLPGVFAAGDCTDSAYKQII
;
A
#
# COMPACT_ATOMS: atom_id res chain seq x y z
N ARG A 1 -2.16 -3.86 32.14
CA ARG A 1 -2.11 -4.98 31.18
C ARG A 1 -2.35 -4.42 29.79
N THR A 2 -1.55 -4.84 28.82
CA THR A 2 -1.63 -4.41 27.42
C THR A 2 -1.90 -5.61 26.54
N GLY A 3 -2.73 -5.45 25.52
CA GLY A 3 -2.98 -6.46 24.49
C GLY A 3 -2.72 -5.90 23.11
N ILE A 4 -2.23 -6.72 22.19
CA ILE A 4 -2.12 -6.43 20.76
C ILE A 4 -3.06 -7.39 20.03
N LEU A 5 -3.87 -6.83 19.15
CA LEU A 5 -4.77 -7.56 18.28
C LEU A 5 -4.38 -7.33 16.83
N ALA A 6 -4.17 -8.40 16.08
CA ALA A 6 -3.86 -8.32 14.66
C ALA A 6 -4.38 -9.53 13.89
N GLU A 7 -4.95 -9.31 12.72
CA GLU A 7 -5.24 -10.36 11.76
C GLU A 7 -3.93 -11.00 11.27
N LYS A 8 -2.97 -10.16 10.89
CA LYS A 8 -1.62 -10.54 10.46
C LYS A 8 -0.60 -9.63 11.16
N PHE A 9 0.24 -10.20 12.02
CA PHE A 9 1.30 -9.44 12.68
C PHE A 9 2.38 -9.05 11.67
N GLY A 10 2.74 -7.77 11.60
CA GLY A 10 3.76 -7.24 10.70
C GLY A 10 3.20 -6.42 9.51
N GLY A 11 1.95 -6.65 9.09
CA GLY A 11 1.29 -5.84 8.06
C GLY A 11 2.02 -5.79 6.72
N GLN A 12 1.97 -4.65 6.03
CA GLN A 12 2.62 -4.42 4.73
C GLN A 12 4.13 -4.72 4.69
N PRO A 13 4.95 -4.43 5.72
CA PRO A 13 6.35 -4.80 5.72
C PRO A 13 6.63 -6.26 5.38
N LEU A 14 5.71 -7.18 5.66
CA LEU A 14 5.86 -8.59 5.30
C LEU A 14 5.94 -8.84 3.78
N GLU A 15 5.48 -7.90 2.99
CA GLU A 15 5.48 -7.96 1.52
C GLU A 15 6.72 -7.27 0.92
N THR A 16 7.63 -6.74 1.75
CA THR A 16 8.84 -6.02 1.33
C THR A 16 10.05 -6.93 1.41
N LEU A 17 10.75 -7.15 0.29
CA LEU A 17 11.95 -7.98 0.22
C LEU A 17 13.17 -7.29 0.86
N GLY A 18 13.39 -6.01 0.59
CA GLY A 18 14.52 -5.25 1.10
C GLY A 18 14.09 -3.93 1.73
N ILE A 19 14.62 -3.62 2.91
CA ILE A 19 14.38 -2.37 3.64
C ILE A 19 15.76 -1.77 3.96
N GLU A 20 16.07 -0.62 3.39
CA GLU A 20 17.35 0.10 3.56
C GLU A 20 17.18 1.47 4.23
N ASN A 21 15.95 1.90 4.42
CA ASN A 21 15.60 3.21 4.98
C ASN A 21 15.13 3.16 6.44
N PHE A 22 15.28 2.01 7.12
CA PHE A 22 14.98 1.89 8.55
C PHE A 22 16.20 2.29 9.37
N ILE A 23 16.13 3.43 10.05
CA ILE A 23 17.26 4.02 10.76
C ILE A 23 17.86 3.06 11.80
N GLY A 24 19.19 2.93 11.80
CA GLY A 24 19.91 1.99 12.67
C GLY A 24 20.03 0.57 12.11
N THR A 25 19.44 0.28 10.95
CA THR A 25 19.53 -1.02 10.28
C THR A 25 19.87 -0.78 8.80
N PRO A 26 21.15 -0.96 8.38
CA PRO A 26 21.57 -0.67 7.00
C PRO A 26 20.80 -1.46 5.95
N TYR A 27 20.43 -2.71 6.27
CA TYR A 27 19.61 -3.58 5.42
C TYR A 27 18.87 -4.61 6.27
N THR A 28 17.62 -4.86 5.96
CA THR A 28 16.82 -5.97 6.50
C THR A 28 15.74 -6.38 5.51
N GLU A 29 15.13 -7.53 5.75
CA GLU A 29 13.94 -7.99 5.02
C GLU A 29 12.70 -7.73 5.86
N GLY A 30 11.56 -7.45 5.21
CA GLY A 30 10.32 -7.17 5.90
C GLY A 30 9.88 -8.27 6.88
N PRO A 31 9.87 -9.56 6.50
CA PRO A 31 9.56 -10.65 7.43
C PRO A 31 10.52 -10.72 8.62
N LYS A 32 11.80 -10.44 8.40
CA LYS A 32 12.82 -10.42 9.47
C LYS A 32 12.59 -9.27 10.44
N LEU A 33 12.30 -8.07 9.92
CA LEU A 33 11.97 -6.91 10.75
C LEU A 33 10.70 -7.17 11.58
N ALA A 34 9.66 -7.70 10.96
CA ALA A 34 8.41 -8.04 11.65
C ALA A 34 8.63 -9.06 12.77
N ALA A 35 9.46 -10.08 12.54
CA ALA A 35 9.81 -11.08 13.55
C ALA A 35 10.59 -10.46 14.72
N GLN A 36 11.55 -9.57 14.46
CA GLN A 36 12.31 -8.85 15.49
C GLN A 36 11.40 -7.95 16.34
N LEU A 37 10.45 -7.24 15.70
CA LEU A 37 9.47 -6.42 16.42
C LEU A 37 8.54 -7.28 17.29
N GLU A 38 8.14 -8.45 16.81
CA GLU A 38 7.33 -9.40 17.59
C GLU A 38 8.11 -9.96 18.79
N GLU A 39 9.37 -10.33 18.61
CA GLU A 39 10.24 -10.75 19.72
C GLU A 39 10.40 -9.64 20.75
N HIS A 40 10.63 -8.41 20.31
CA HIS A 40 10.75 -7.27 21.23
C HIS A 40 9.47 -7.08 22.05
N VAL A 41 8.29 -7.15 21.43
CA VAL A 41 7.00 -7.07 22.14
C VAL A 41 6.88 -8.16 23.21
N LYS A 42 7.31 -9.38 22.91
CA LYS A 42 7.26 -10.53 23.86
C LYS A 42 8.18 -10.40 25.07
N THR A 43 9.13 -9.47 25.08
CA THR A 43 9.93 -9.16 26.28
C THR A 43 9.12 -8.47 27.38
N TYR A 44 7.94 -7.95 27.04
CA TYR A 44 7.02 -7.29 27.96
C TYR A 44 5.79 -8.18 28.23
N PRO A 45 5.08 -7.97 29.36
CA PRO A 45 3.86 -8.72 29.67
C PRO A 45 2.68 -8.24 28.79
N VAL A 46 2.75 -8.49 27.51
CA VAL A 46 1.74 -8.11 26.49
C VAL A 46 1.07 -9.37 25.96
N ASP A 47 -0.26 -9.36 25.95
CA ASP A 47 -1.05 -10.43 25.31
C ASP A 47 -1.12 -10.18 23.80
N VAL A 48 -0.65 -11.11 22.98
CA VAL A 48 -0.71 -11.01 21.52
C VAL A 48 -1.76 -11.96 20.97
N MET A 49 -2.82 -11.37 20.40
CA MET A 49 -3.92 -12.10 19.75
C MET A 49 -3.75 -12.00 18.23
N LYS A 50 -3.36 -13.09 17.60
CA LYS A 50 -3.20 -13.22 16.14
C LYS A 50 -4.46 -13.80 15.50
N THR A 51 -4.58 -13.63 14.17
CA THR A 51 -5.69 -14.18 13.36
C THR A 51 -7.07 -13.73 13.82
N GLN A 52 -7.13 -12.55 14.43
CA GLN A 52 -8.38 -11.95 14.88
C GLN A 52 -8.54 -10.57 14.23
N LYS A 53 -9.73 -10.30 13.72
CA LYS A 53 -10.08 -9.06 13.05
C LYS A 53 -11.05 -8.25 13.90
N ALA A 54 -10.72 -6.98 14.12
CA ALA A 54 -11.65 -6.01 14.70
C ALA A 54 -12.65 -5.56 13.64
N VAL A 55 -13.93 -5.54 14.00
CA VAL A 55 -15.03 -5.17 13.09
C VAL A 55 -15.90 -4.04 13.60
N LYS A 56 -15.77 -3.66 14.89
CA LYS A 56 -16.51 -2.54 15.45
C LYS A 56 -15.76 -1.95 16.64
N LEU A 57 -15.80 -0.63 16.76
CA LEU A 57 -15.34 0.14 17.90
C LEU A 57 -16.55 0.87 18.51
N ALA A 58 -16.65 0.88 19.83
CA ALA A 58 -17.61 1.68 20.55
C ALA A 58 -16.96 2.29 21.81
N LYS A 59 -17.44 3.46 22.23
CA LYS A 59 -17.00 4.11 23.46
C LYS A 59 -18.19 4.30 24.40
N ASN A 60 -18.12 3.58 25.49
CA ASN A 60 -18.99 3.71 26.66
C ASN A 60 -18.17 4.22 27.86
N GLU A 61 -18.29 3.62 29.04
CA GLU A 61 -17.30 3.85 30.13
C GLU A 61 -15.91 3.41 29.71
N LEU A 62 -15.80 2.23 29.09
CA LEU A 62 -14.59 1.69 28.48
C LEU A 62 -14.66 1.79 26.95
N VAL A 63 -13.54 1.63 26.30
CA VAL A 63 -13.49 1.43 24.85
C VAL A 63 -13.72 -0.05 24.59
N GLU A 64 -14.66 -0.37 23.72
CA GLU A 64 -15.05 -1.72 23.34
C GLU A 64 -14.68 -2.00 21.90
N VAL A 65 -13.94 -3.08 21.68
CA VAL A 65 -13.56 -3.58 20.34
C VAL A 65 -14.26 -4.91 20.12
N THR A 66 -15.17 -4.97 19.16
CA THR A 66 -15.84 -6.22 18.76
C THR A 66 -15.01 -6.89 17.67
N LEU A 67 -14.79 -8.18 17.84
CA LEU A 67 -14.08 -9.04 16.88
C LEU A 67 -15.06 -9.70 15.91
N GLU A 68 -14.57 -10.15 14.77
CA GLU A 68 -15.35 -10.85 13.75
C GLU A 68 -16.05 -12.12 14.28
N ASN A 69 -15.43 -12.81 15.25
CA ASN A 69 -16.02 -13.98 15.94
C ASN A 69 -17.08 -13.62 17.00
N GLY A 70 -17.41 -12.35 17.16
CA GLY A 70 -18.40 -11.84 18.11
C GLY A 70 -17.87 -11.56 19.52
N ALA A 71 -16.61 -11.87 19.82
CA ALA A 71 -16.01 -11.53 21.12
C ALA A 71 -15.85 -10.01 21.26
N VAL A 72 -15.96 -9.50 22.50
CA VAL A 72 -15.79 -8.08 22.80
C VAL A 72 -14.62 -7.91 23.77
N LEU A 73 -13.66 -7.08 23.40
CA LEU A 73 -12.54 -6.67 24.24
C LEU A 73 -12.85 -5.30 24.83
N GLN A 74 -12.58 -5.14 26.12
CA GLN A 74 -12.78 -3.87 26.83
C GLN A 74 -11.44 -3.34 27.34
N SER A 75 -11.20 -2.05 27.18
CA SER A 75 -10.00 -1.37 27.65
C SER A 75 -10.25 0.08 28.01
N LYS A 76 -9.35 0.66 28.82
CA LYS A 76 -9.41 2.10 29.12
C LYS A 76 -9.02 2.94 27.91
N THR A 77 -8.08 2.45 27.11
CA THR A 77 -7.55 3.13 25.92
C THR A 77 -7.30 2.13 24.82
N VAL A 78 -7.38 2.61 23.57
CA VAL A 78 -7.05 1.85 22.35
C VAL A 78 -6.13 2.69 21.49
N VAL A 79 -5.11 2.07 20.90
CA VAL A 79 -4.30 2.65 19.83
C VAL A 79 -4.65 1.91 18.53
N LEU A 80 -5.17 2.65 17.56
CA LEU A 80 -5.51 2.15 16.23
C LEU A 80 -4.26 2.25 15.33
N SER A 81 -3.70 1.11 14.96
CA SER A 81 -2.52 1.02 14.08
C SER A 81 -2.79 0.01 12.97
N THR A 82 -3.95 0.13 12.36
CA THR A 82 -4.46 -0.83 11.36
C THR A 82 -3.80 -0.69 10.00
N GLY A 83 -2.97 0.34 9.82
CA GLY A 83 -2.23 0.58 8.60
C GLY A 83 -3.10 0.87 7.39
N ALA A 84 -2.54 0.60 6.23
CA ALA A 84 -3.20 0.76 4.94
C ALA A 84 -2.89 -0.46 4.04
N ARG A 85 -3.59 -0.57 2.94
CA ARG A 85 -3.35 -1.57 1.89
C ARG A 85 -3.22 -0.89 0.54
N TRP A 86 -2.57 -1.55 -0.39
CA TRP A 86 -2.51 -1.08 -1.77
C TRP A 86 -3.91 -0.99 -2.37
N ARG A 87 -4.15 0.07 -3.11
CA ARG A 87 -5.37 0.21 -3.89
C ARG A 87 -5.28 -0.71 -5.10
N SER A 88 -6.32 -1.54 -5.31
CA SER A 88 -6.46 -2.33 -6.52
C SER A 88 -7.15 -1.54 -7.64
N LEU A 89 -6.91 -1.93 -8.88
CA LEU A 89 -7.62 -1.43 -10.04
C LEU A 89 -9.05 -2.03 -10.13
N GLY A 90 -9.23 -3.24 -9.60
CA GLY A 90 -10.49 -3.98 -9.67
C GLY A 90 -10.84 -4.46 -11.07
N ILE A 91 -9.83 -4.77 -11.88
CA ILE A 91 -9.98 -5.18 -13.29
C ILE A 91 -9.74 -6.68 -13.47
N PRO A 92 -10.27 -7.29 -14.56
CA PRO A 92 -9.98 -8.68 -14.91
C PRO A 92 -8.49 -8.96 -14.97
N GLY A 93 -8.07 -10.11 -14.44
CA GLY A 93 -6.67 -10.56 -14.38
C GLY A 93 -5.88 -10.06 -13.19
N GLU A 94 -6.30 -9.00 -12.47
CA GLU A 94 -5.52 -8.44 -11.36
C GLU A 94 -5.29 -9.47 -10.24
N GLU A 95 -6.34 -10.11 -9.75
CA GLU A 95 -6.21 -11.10 -8.67
C GLU A 95 -5.57 -12.42 -9.15
N GLU A 96 -5.83 -12.82 -10.40
CA GLU A 96 -5.30 -14.04 -10.99
C GLU A 96 -3.79 -14.01 -11.14
N PHE A 97 -3.25 -12.85 -11.57
CA PHE A 97 -1.81 -12.67 -11.81
C PHE A 97 -1.07 -11.98 -10.67
N LYS A 98 -1.71 -11.81 -9.50
CA LYS A 98 -1.03 -11.32 -8.29
C LYS A 98 0.14 -12.22 -7.93
N ASN A 99 1.34 -11.65 -7.77
CA ASN A 99 2.61 -12.34 -7.60
C ASN A 99 3.03 -13.24 -8.80
N LYS A 100 2.35 -13.10 -9.95
CA LYS A 100 2.68 -13.78 -11.20
C LYS A 100 2.91 -12.77 -12.33
N GLY A 101 3.48 -11.62 -12.00
CA GLY A 101 3.70 -10.51 -12.92
C GLY A 101 3.00 -9.21 -12.49
N ILE A 102 2.03 -9.26 -11.59
CA ILE A 102 1.51 -8.07 -10.92
C ILE A 102 2.25 -7.87 -9.61
N ALA A 103 2.74 -6.64 -9.39
CA ALA A 103 3.52 -6.24 -8.23
C ALA A 103 3.05 -4.86 -7.70
N TYR A 104 3.31 -4.62 -6.42
CA TYR A 104 2.99 -3.38 -5.72
C TYR A 104 4.22 -2.75 -5.07
N CYS A 105 5.35 -3.45 -5.05
CA CYS A 105 6.60 -2.99 -4.46
C CYS A 105 7.72 -2.97 -5.52
N PRO A 106 8.11 -1.81 -6.07
CA PRO A 106 9.13 -1.72 -7.12
C PRO A 106 10.50 -2.22 -6.66
N HIS A 107 10.90 -1.93 -5.42
CA HIS A 107 12.19 -2.37 -4.88
C HIS A 107 12.23 -3.87 -4.59
N CYS A 108 11.08 -4.46 -4.20
CA CYS A 108 10.99 -5.89 -3.88
C CYS A 108 11.02 -6.75 -5.15
N ASP A 109 10.21 -6.37 -6.12
CA ASP A 109 9.89 -7.20 -7.27
C ASP A 109 10.65 -6.78 -8.54
N GLY A 110 11.14 -5.54 -8.60
CA GLY A 110 11.85 -4.99 -9.75
C GLY A 110 12.95 -5.89 -10.32
N PRO A 111 13.84 -6.46 -9.49
CA PRO A 111 14.89 -7.37 -9.96
C PRO A 111 14.38 -8.58 -10.75
N LEU A 112 13.16 -9.05 -10.52
CA LEU A 112 12.53 -10.18 -11.24
C LEU A 112 12.19 -9.83 -12.70
N PHE A 113 12.16 -8.54 -13.02
CA PHE A 113 11.84 -7.99 -14.34
C PHE A 113 13.04 -7.44 -15.09
N ALA A 114 14.26 -7.73 -14.63
CA ALA A 114 15.49 -7.29 -15.29
C ALA A 114 15.48 -7.66 -16.80
N GLY A 115 15.73 -6.64 -17.64
CA GLY A 115 15.75 -6.79 -19.10
C GLY A 115 14.42 -7.11 -19.76
N LYS A 116 13.27 -6.89 -19.07
CA LYS A 116 11.93 -7.09 -19.62
C LYS A 116 11.18 -5.77 -19.75
N LYS A 117 10.12 -5.77 -20.54
CA LYS A 117 9.19 -4.64 -20.64
C LYS A 117 8.15 -4.75 -19.55
N ILE A 118 7.84 -3.63 -18.90
CA ILE A 118 6.83 -3.55 -17.83
C ILE A 118 5.94 -2.32 -17.99
N ALA A 119 4.81 -2.33 -17.29
CA ALA A 119 4.01 -1.12 -17.08
C ALA A 119 4.04 -0.71 -15.60
N VAL A 120 3.94 0.61 -15.36
CA VAL A 120 3.63 1.20 -14.07
C VAL A 120 2.29 1.92 -14.21
N VAL A 121 1.30 1.50 -13.44
CA VAL A 121 -0.02 2.15 -13.40
C VAL A 121 -0.05 3.13 -12.25
N GLY A 122 -0.18 4.43 -12.57
CA GLY A 122 -0.24 5.54 -11.63
C GLY A 122 0.83 6.60 -11.86
N GLY A 123 0.40 7.85 -11.99
CA GLY A 123 1.23 9.02 -12.29
C GLY A 123 1.41 9.98 -11.11
N GLY A 124 1.19 9.54 -9.87
CA GLY A 124 1.58 10.25 -8.64
C GLY A 124 3.05 10.03 -8.29
N ASN A 125 3.55 10.66 -7.19
CA ASN A 125 4.94 10.56 -6.76
C ASN A 125 5.42 9.10 -6.70
N SER A 126 4.70 8.23 -6.01
CA SER A 126 5.10 6.81 -5.84
C SER A 126 5.20 6.06 -7.18
N GLY A 127 4.27 6.31 -8.12
CA GLY A 127 4.33 5.67 -9.44
C GLY A 127 5.49 6.16 -10.28
N ILE A 128 5.77 7.46 -10.22
CA ILE A 128 6.87 8.07 -11.01
C ILE A 128 8.24 7.73 -10.42
N GLU A 129 8.40 7.74 -9.10
CA GLU A 129 9.60 7.26 -8.42
C GLU A 129 9.89 5.81 -8.81
N ALA A 130 8.86 4.95 -8.73
CA ALA A 130 8.98 3.55 -9.14
C ALA A 130 9.37 3.40 -10.61
N ALA A 131 8.78 4.18 -11.51
CA ALA A 131 9.11 4.13 -12.93
C ALA A 131 10.58 4.54 -13.19
N ILE A 132 11.08 5.55 -12.46
CA ILE A 132 12.47 5.99 -12.53
C ILE A 132 13.43 4.87 -12.06
N ASP A 133 13.13 4.28 -10.90
CA ASP A 133 13.97 3.22 -10.30
C ASP A 133 13.98 1.97 -11.18
N LEU A 134 12.80 1.54 -11.64
CA LEU A 134 12.66 0.38 -12.51
C LEU A 134 13.31 0.57 -13.88
N ALA A 135 13.34 1.79 -14.42
CA ALA A 135 14.02 2.08 -15.68
C ALA A 135 15.52 1.76 -15.64
N GLY A 136 16.15 1.77 -14.46
CA GLY A 136 17.54 1.36 -14.27
C GLY A 136 17.77 -0.15 -14.34
N VAL A 137 16.70 -0.96 -14.34
CA VAL A 137 16.79 -2.43 -14.22
C VAL A 137 16.14 -3.14 -15.41
N VAL A 138 15.03 -2.60 -15.93
CA VAL A 138 14.22 -3.23 -16.98
C VAL A 138 14.59 -2.73 -18.38
N GLU A 139 14.13 -3.44 -19.41
CA GLU A 139 14.31 -3.02 -20.81
C GLU A 139 13.53 -1.72 -21.10
N HIS A 140 12.27 -1.66 -20.69
CA HIS A 140 11.38 -0.54 -20.96
C HIS A 140 10.28 -0.42 -19.92
N VAL A 141 9.95 0.83 -19.52
CA VAL A 141 8.82 1.15 -18.64
C VAL A 141 7.76 1.92 -19.41
N THR A 142 6.53 1.46 -19.38
CA THR A 142 5.38 2.24 -19.85
C THR A 142 4.56 2.70 -18.65
N VAL A 143 4.51 4.01 -18.41
CA VAL A 143 3.64 4.60 -17.38
C VAL A 143 2.24 4.79 -17.94
N LEU A 144 1.24 4.22 -17.27
CA LEU A 144 -0.18 4.33 -17.60
C LEU A 144 -0.87 5.21 -16.56
N GLU A 145 -1.28 6.43 -16.94
CA GLU A 145 -1.95 7.37 -16.05
C GLU A 145 -3.38 7.67 -16.53
N PHE A 146 -4.32 7.51 -15.62
CA PHE A 146 -5.75 7.74 -15.88
C PHE A 146 -6.08 9.22 -16.13
N LEU A 147 -5.39 10.13 -15.43
CA LEU A 147 -5.60 11.57 -15.57
C LEU A 147 -4.90 12.10 -16.85
N PRO A 148 -5.34 13.27 -17.38
CA PRO A 148 -4.70 13.87 -18.56
C PRO A 148 -3.28 14.40 -18.28
N GLU A 149 -2.86 14.45 -17.03
CA GLU A 149 -1.54 14.92 -16.61
C GLU A 149 -1.02 14.13 -15.41
N LEU A 150 0.29 14.01 -15.28
CA LEU A 150 0.93 13.43 -14.10
C LEU A 150 0.71 14.35 -12.88
N LYS A 151 0.50 13.74 -11.71
CA LYS A 151 0.34 14.46 -10.44
C LYS A 151 1.60 14.40 -9.56
N ALA A 152 2.66 13.79 -10.03
CA ALA A 152 3.96 13.78 -9.37
C ALA A 152 4.59 15.18 -9.34
N ASP A 153 5.53 15.39 -8.43
CA ASP A 153 6.31 16.61 -8.31
C ASP A 153 7.11 16.86 -9.60
N LYS A 154 7.24 18.13 -9.96
CA LYS A 154 7.90 18.53 -11.22
C LYS A 154 9.30 17.97 -11.39
N VAL A 155 10.06 17.89 -10.31
CA VAL A 155 11.42 17.36 -10.30
C VAL A 155 11.47 15.87 -10.69
N LEU A 156 10.47 15.10 -10.25
CA LEU A 156 10.32 13.68 -10.62
C LEU A 156 9.89 13.54 -12.08
N GLN A 157 8.95 14.38 -12.53
CA GLN A 157 8.53 14.36 -13.93
C GLN A 157 9.70 14.71 -14.87
N ASP A 158 10.50 15.73 -14.55
CA ASP A 158 11.66 16.14 -15.36
C ASP A 158 12.71 15.01 -15.43
N LYS A 159 12.94 14.32 -14.31
CA LYS A 159 13.81 13.14 -14.27
C LYS A 159 13.25 12.00 -15.12
N LEU A 160 11.98 11.69 -15.00
CA LEU A 160 11.31 10.63 -15.76
C LEU A 160 11.44 10.86 -17.27
N TYR A 161 11.11 12.07 -17.73
CA TYR A 161 11.17 12.44 -19.15
C TYR A 161 12.60 12.50 -19.71
N SER A 162 13.64 12.50 -18.87
CA SER A 162 15.03 12.42 -19.27
C SER A 162 15.53 11.00 -19.58
N LEU A 163 14.69 9.99 -19.37
CA LEU A 163 15.02 8.58 -19.55
C LEU A 163 14.58 8.08 -20.92
N ASP A 164 15.50 7.50 -21.69
CA ASP A 164 15.23 7.05 -23.07
C ASP A 164 14.36 5.78 -23.14
N ASN A 165 14.34 4.99 -22.06
CA ASN A 165 13.59 3.74 -21.99
C ASN A 165 12.27 3.87 -21.21
N VAL A 166 11.69 5.07 -21.16
CA VAL A 166 10.39 5.32 -20.53
C VAL A 166 9.41 5.93 -21.53
N THR A 167 8.20 5.39 -21.57
CA THR A 167 7.07 5.96 -22.30
C THR A 167 5.97 6.36 -21.31
N VAL A 168 5.45 7.57 -21.41
CA VAL A 168 4.36 8.06 -20.56
C VAL A 168 3.10 8.19 -21.38
N LEU A 169 2.06 7.49 -20.97
CA LEU A 169 0.72 7.55 -21.56
C LEU A 169 -0.24 8.10 -20.51
N THR A 170 -0.71 9.31 -20.73
CA THR A 170 -1.73 9.96 -19.89
C THR A 170 -3.11 9.83 -20.52
N ASN A 171 -4.15 10.08 -19.75
CA ASN A 171 -5.54 9.95 -20.19
C ASN A 171 -5.89 8.55 -20.71
N VAL A 172 -5.28 7.50 -20.11
CA VAL A 172 -5.54 6.11 -20.46
C VAL A 172 -6.12 5.34 -19.28
N GLU A 173 -7.06 4.46 -19.54
CA GLU A 173 -7.70 3.61 -18.56
C GLU A 173 -7.27 2.16 -18.76
N THR A 174 -6.59 1.59 -17.78
CA THR A 174 -6.23 0.16 -17.77
C THR A 174 -7.49 -0.68 -17.60
N LYS A 175 -7.72 -1.65 -18.49
CA LYS A 175 -8.98 -2.40 -18.59
C LYS A 175 -8.88 -3.85 -18.16
N ALA A 176 -7.81 -4.54 -18.52
CA ALA A 176 -7.60 -5.95 -18.21
C ALA A 176 -6.11 -6.31 -18.27
N ILE A 177 -5.75 -7.36 -17.55
CA ILE A 177 -4.40 -7.94 -17.58
C ILE A 177 -4.55 -9.39 -18.04
N HIS A 178 -3.71 -9.81 -18.97
CA HIS A 178 -3.80 -11.12 -19.62
C HIS A 178 -2.49 -11.90 -19.50
N GLY A 179 -2.61 -13.22 -19.59
CA GLY A 179 -1.50 -14.16 -19.61
C GLY A 179 -2.01 -15.60 -19.50
N GLN A 180 -1.11 -16.54 -19.41
CA GLN A 180 -1.40 -17.94 -19.08
C GLN A 180 -0.95 -18.24 -17.65
N ASP A 181 0.34 -18.51 -17.45
CA ASP A 181 0.90 -18.75 -16.11
C ASP A 181 1.30 -17.47 -15.39
N LYS A 182 1.57 -16.41 -16.14
CA LYS A 182 2.03 -15.09 -15.67
C LYS A 182 1.53 -14.00 -16.61
N VAL A 183 1.72 -12.75 -16.23
CA VAL A 183 1.39 -11.59 -17.08
C VAL A 183 2.15 -11.65 -18.40
N GLU A 184 1.44 -11.45 -19.51
CA GLU A 184 1.95 -11.37 -20.87
C GLU A 184 1.52 -10.09 -21.58
N SER A 185 0.39 -9.49 -21.19
CA SER A 185 -0.05 -8.21 -21.73
C SER A 185 -1.03 -7.48 -20.81
N VAL A 186 -1.22 -6.19 -21.09
CA VAL A 186 -2.22 -5.32 -20.46
C VAL A 186 -3.02 -4.59 -21.54
N ASP A 187 -4.34 -4.54 -21.37
CA ASP A 187 -5.21 -3.74 -22.20
C ASP A 187 -5.46 -2.38 -21.54
N TYR A 188 -5.38 -1.34 -22.34
CA TYR A 188 -5.81 0.00 -21.96
C TYR A 188 -6.63 0.67 -23.05
N VAL A 189 -7.42 1.65 -22.68
CA VAL A 189 -8.21 2.50 -23.60
C VAL A 189 -7.77 3.94 -23.44
N ASN A 190 -7.45 4.60 -24.54
CA ASN A 190 -7.30 6.05 -24.55
C ASN A 190 -8.68 6.69 -24.31
N ARG A 191 -8.81 7.46 -23.24
CA ARG A 191 -10.11 8.01 -22.79
C ARG A 191 -10.65 9.13 -23.69
N GLU A 192 -9.80 9.73 -24.50
CA GLU A 192 -10.19 10.78 -25.44
C GLU A 192 -10.61 10.19 -26.78
N THR A 193 -9.77 9.31 -27.36
CA THR A 193 -10.02 8.73 -28.69
C THR A 193 -10.87 7.47 -28.65
N GLN A 194 -11.05 6.85 -27.45
CA GLN A 194 -11.69 5.55 -27.24
C GLN A 194 -10.96 4.39 -27.96
N GLU A 195 -9.73 4.60 -28.36
CA GLU A 195 -8.90 3.57 -28.96
C GLU A 195 -8.46 2.56 -27.89
N ALA A 196 -8.71 1.28 -28.15
CA ALA A 196 -8.26 0.18 -27.31
C ALA A 196 -6.92 -0.36 -27.82
N VAL A 197 -5.98 -0.55 -26.91
CA VAL A 197 -4.61 -1.02 -27.22
C VAL A 197 -4.24 -2.15 -26.26
N THR A 198 -3.67 -3.22 -26.80
CA THR A 198 -3.00 -4.27 -26.02
C THR A 198 -1.49 -4.04 -26.05
N LEU A 199 -0.89 -3.91 -24.87
CA LEU A 199 0.54 -3.72 -24.68
C LEU A 199 1.18 -5.03 -24.18
N GLU A 200 2.07 -5.62 -24.97
CA GLU A 200 2.84 -6.80 -24.57
C GLU A 200 3.94 -6.44 -23.57
N LEU A 201 3.97 -7.14 -22.43
CA LEU A 201 4.90 -6.89 -21.33
C LEU A 201 4.95 -8.10 -20.39
N ALA A 202 5.94 -8.12 -19.50
CA ALA A 202 6.13 -9.21 -18.55
C ALA A 202 5.67 -8.90 -17.12
N GLY A 203 5.29 -7.65 -16.84
CA GLY A 203 4.86 -7.26 -15.50
C GLY A 203 4.16 -5.92 -15.43
N VAL A 204 3.28 -5.78 -14.44
CA VAL A 204 2.51 -4.56 -14.15
C VAL A 204 2.69 -4.18 -12.68
N PHE A 205 3.22 -3.00 -12.43
CA PHE A 205 3.32 -2.41 -11.09
C PHE A 205 2.14 -1.47 -10.87
N ILE A 206 1.30 -1.77 -9.87
CA ILE A 206 0.09 -0.99 -9.59
C ILE A 206 0.36 -0.05 -8.42
N LEU A 207 0.50 1.25 -8.70
CA LEU A 207 0.91 2.29 -7.75
C LEU A 207 -0.07 3.47 -7.75
N ILE A 208 -1.34 3.18 -7.54
CA ILE A 208 -2.46 4.12 -7.54
C ILE A 208 -2.87 4.58 -6.14
N GLY A 209 -1.96 4.46 -5.19
CA GLY A 209 -2.12 4.91 -3.81
C GLY A 209 -2.51 3.82 -2.83
N LEU A 210 -2.71 4.26 -1.59
CA LEU A 210 -3.08 3.41 -0.46
C LEU A 210 -4.53 3.63 -0.05
N VAL A 211 -5.12 2.61 0.56
CA VAL A 211 -6.43 2.67 1.21
C VAL A 211 -6.24 2.39 2.69
N PRO A 212 -6.51 3.35 3.59
CA PRO A 212 -6.44 3.11 5.03
C PRO A 212 -7.40 1.99 5.45
N ASN A 213 -6.95 1.13 6.38
CA ASN A 213 -7.78 0.03 6.90
C ASN A 213 -8.69 0.53 8.03
N THR A 214 -9.61 1.43 7.71
CA THR A 214 -10.42 2.22 8.66
C THR A 214 -11.92 2.17 8.37
N GLU A 215 -12.38 1.41 7.41
CA GLU A 215 -13.79 1.36 7.00
C GLU A 215 -14.72 0.95 8.16
N TRP A 216 -14.24 0.04 9.01
CA TRP A 216 -14.95 -0.46 10.19
C TRP A 216 -15.14 0.58 11.31
N LEU A 217 -14.48 1.75 11.18
CA LEU A 217 -14.55 2.89 12.11
C LEU A 217 -15.49 3.99 11.64
N ASP A 218 -16.26 3.74 10.57
CA ASP A 218 -17.17 4.73 10.01
C ASP A 218 -18.20 5.22 11.03
N GLY A 219 -18.38 6.54 11.13
CA GLY A 219 -19.26 7.17 12.12
C GLY A 219 -18.77 7.10 13.58
N VAL A 220 -17.58 6.54 13.85
CA VAL A 220 -17.03 6.39 15.21
C VAL A 220 -15.89 7.38 15.47
N VAL A 221 -14.93 7.47 14.56
CA VAL A 221 -13.82 8.44 14.61
C VAL A 221 -13.86 9.36 13.40
N GLU A 222 -13.39 10.58 13.56
CA GLU A 222 -13.28 11.52 12.45
C GLU A 222 -12.21 11.06 11.46
N ARG A 223 -12.56 11.12 10.16
CA ARG A 223 -11.70 10.70 9.06
C ARG A 223 -11.67 11.73 7.94
N THR A 224 -10.58 11.80 7.22
CA THR A 224 -10.48 12.58 6.00
C THR A 224 -11.40 12.01 4.89
N ALA A 225 -11.59 12.76 3.82
CA ALA A 225 -12.29 12.25 2.62
C ALA A 225 -11.62 11.02 1.99
N ARG A 226 -10.34 10.75 2.32
CA ARG A 226 -9.60 9.56 1.89
C ARG A 226 -9.73 8.38 2.84
N GLY A 227 -10.45 8.54 3.96
CA GLY A 227 -10.64 7.52 4.99
C GLY A 227 -9.56 7.48 6.06
N GLU A 228 -8.56 8.37 6.05
CA GLU A 228 -7.52 8.44 7.06
C GLU A 228 -8.08 8.97 8.38
N ILE A 229 -7.67 8.38 9.52
CA ILE A 229 -8.07 8.86 10.85
C ILE A 229 -7.38 10.20 11.12
N ILE A 230 -8.17 11.21 11.48
CA ILE A 230 -7.66 12.53 11.84
C ILE A 230 -7.10 12.46 13.27
N VAL A 231 -5.83 12.85 13.43
CA VAL A 231 -5.15 12.85 14.73
C VAL A 231 -4.47 14.17 15.02
N ASP A 232 -4.34 14.49 16.31
CA ASP A 232 -3.50 15.60 16.76
C ASP A 232 -2.01 15.20 16.84
N LYS A 233 -1.15 16.12 17.29
CA LYS A 233 0.29 15.88 17.44
C LYS A 233 0.65 14.80 18.48
N GLN A 234 -0.28 14.41 19.35
CA GLN A 234 -0.15 13.36 20.34
C GLN A 234 -0.74 12.02 19.85
N GLY A 235 -1.28 11.99 18.63
CA GLY A 235 -1.97 10.83 18.07
C GLY A 235 -3.37 10.62 18.64
N ALA A 236 -3.94 11.62 19.34
CA ALA A 236 -5.30 11.53 19.86
C ALA A 236 -6.33 11.77 18.76
N THR A 237 -7.39 10.95 18.73
CA THR A 237 -8.54 11.13 17.87
C THR A 237 -9.58 12.05 18.52
N ASN A 238 -10.67 12.37 17.82
CA ASN A 238 -11.82 13.05 18.40
C ASN A 238 -12.52 12.25 19.51
N LEU A 239 -12.25 10.94 19.65
CA LEU A 239 -12.89 10.07 20.64
C LEU A 239 -11.97 9.86 21.85
N PRO A 240 -12.33 10.35 23.06
CA PRO A 240 -11.47 10.27 24.25
C PRO A 240 -11.05 8.83 24.59
N GLY A 241 -9.74 8.62 24.79
CA GLY A 241 -9.16 7.31 25.09
C GLY A 241 -8.87 6.48 23.84
N VAL A 242 -9.16 7.00 22.65
CA VAL A 242 -8.80 6.38 21.37
C VAL A 242 -7.73 7.20 20.68
N PHE A 243 -6.63 6.55 20.37
CA PHE A 243 -5.46 7.09 19.69
C PHE A 243 -5.26 6.37 18.37
N ALA A 244 -4.54 6.97 17.42
CA ALA A 244 -4.16 6.29 16.19
C ALA A 244 -2.74 6.66 15.76
N ALA A 245 -2.07 5.77 15.04
CA ALA A 245 -0.72 5.97 14.53
C ALA A 245 -0.47 5.18 13.23
N GLY A 246 0.49 5.64 12.44
CA GLY A 246 0.93 5.01 11.20
C GLY A 246 0.00 5.31 10.01
N ASP A 247 0.08 4.47 8.99
CA ASP A 247 -0.52 4.71 7.67
C ASP A 247 -2.06 4.83 7.65
N CYS A 248 -2.73 4.40 8.70
CA CYS A 248 -4.18 4.60 8.84
C CYS A 248 -4.56 6.04 9.23
N THR A 249 -3.60 6.91 9.59
CA THR A 249 -3.84 8.28 10.01
C THR A 249 -3.56 9.28 8.90
N ASP A 250 -3.90 10.55 9.11
CA ASP A 250 -3.61 11.68 8.22
C ASP A 250 -2.16 12.19 8.31
N SER A 251 -1.25 11.41 8.90
CA SER A 251 0.19 11.70 8.92
C SER A 251 0.74 11.87 7.50
N ALA A 252 1.59 12.88 7.30
CA ALA A 252 2.09 13.26 5.99
C ALA A 252 2.94 12.18 5.31
N TYR A 253 3.67 11.39 6.10
CA TYR A 253 4.59 10.38 5.60
C TYR A 253 4.13 8.97 5.98
N LYS A 254 4.08 8.09 4.97
CA LYS A 254 3.67 6.69 5.11
C LYS A 254 4.92 5.81 5.07
N GLN A 255 5.61 5.72 6.19
CA GLN A 255 6.87 4.98 6.36
C GLN A 255 6.84 4.14 7.64
N ILE A 256 7.75 3.17 7.75
CA ILE A 256 7.83 2.27 8.92
C ILE A 256 8.22 3.02 10.20
N ILE A 257 8.90 4.15 10.09
CA ILE A 257 9.30 5.01 11.21
C ILE A 257 8.31 6.14 11.46
#